data_e3b354db2be0f045f9efaf54396c1775
#
_entry.id   e3b354db2be0f045f9efaf54396c1775
#
_cell.length_a   1.000
_cell.length_b   1.000
_cell.length_c   1.000
_cell.angle_alpha   90.00
_cell.angle_beta   90.00
_cell.angle_gamma   90.00
#
_symmetry.space_group_name_H-M   'P 1'
#
loop_
_entity.id
_entity.type
_entity.pdbx_description
1 polymer ?
#
loop_
_entity_poly.entity_id
_entity_poly.type
_entity_poly.pdbx_seq_one_letter_code
_entity_poly.pdbx_strand_id
1 'polypeptide(L)'
;MTKPRPLPAPTCHAISLTRAAFFHARVGDTPALCCVLDHGVPADARNERGETLLHVACSHRRFDAARLLLERAADPESRSELGFTPLTTAMIDGDRRLIALLLDHGADPDGPGPEGLTPLMLAAMLDCVELVHLLLEQGASLNLALADGSTALSMALGVGARRAAHLLLTMSSVNSARGAE
;
A
#
# COMPACT_ATOMS: atom_id res chain seq x y z
N MET A 1 -10.58 29.82 25.37
CA MET A 1 -10.12 28.93 24.30
C MET A 1 -8.63 29.21 24.11
N THR A 2 -7.78 28.42 24.74
CA THR A 2 -6.32 28.51 24.64
C THR A 2 -5.86 27.83 23.35
N LYS A 3 -5.24 28.62 22.46
CA LYS A 3 -4.59 28.07 21.25
C LYS A 3 -3.57 26.97 21.64
N PRO A 4 -3.56 25.82 20.99
CA PRO A 4 -2.54 24.80 21.24
C PRO A 4 -1.15 25.40 20.97
N ARG A 5 -0.25 25.16 21.92
CA ARG A 5 1.14 25.61 21.82
C ARG A 5 1.80 24.93 20.61
N PRO A 6 2.47 25.68 19.71
CA PRO A 6 3.15 25.06 18.59
C PRO A 6 4.21 24.09 19.09
N LEU A 7 4.28 22.91 18.48
CA LEU A 7 5.31 21.91 18.77
C LEU A 7 6.69 22.53 18.52
N PRO A 8 7.70 22.26 19.37
CA PRO A 8 9.04 22.76 19.16
C PRO A 8 9.59 22.25 17.82
N ALA A 9 10.29 23.11 17.09
CA ALA A 9 10.97 22.73 15.86
C ALA A 9 11.89 21.54 16.11
N PRO A 10 11.95 20.52 15.20
CA PRO A 10 12.81 19.38 15.38
C PRO A 10 14.28 19.81 15.52
N THR A 11 14.97 19.25 16.50
CA THR A 11 16.39 19.52 16.71
C THR A 11 17.22 18.97 15.56
N CYS A 12 18.40 19.54 15.28
CA CYS A 12 19.33 19.02 14.24
C CYS A 12 19.61 17.53 14.41
N HIS A 13 19.63 17.02 15.65
CA HIS A 13 19.83 15.62 15.97
C HIS A 13 18.61 14.76 15.50
N ALA A 14 17.39 15.21 15.76
CA ALA A 14 16.18 14.52 15.32
C ALA A 14 16.06 14.45 13.79
N ILE A 15 16.43 15.53 13.10
CA ILE A 15 16.47 15.55 11.62
C ILE A 15 17.48 14.53 11.08
N SER A 16 18.66 14.44 11.71
CA SER A 16 19.69 13.48 11.33
C SER A 16 19.23 12.03 11.51
N LEU A 17 18.57 11.73 12.62
CA LEU A 17 18.01 10.40 12.91
C LEU A 17 16.89 10.02 11.93
N THR A 18 15.99 10.96 11.61
CA THR A 18 14.92 10.72 10.64
C THR A 18 15.50 10.41 9.25
N ARG A 19 16.51 11.16 8.78
CA ARG A 19 17.19 10.86 7.51
C ARG A 19 17.86 9.49 7.52
N ALA A 20 18.49 9.12 8.64
CA ALA A 20 19.09 7.79 8.81
C ALA A 20 18.01 6.69 8.74
N ALA A 21 16.84 6.89 9.35
CA ALA A 21 15.72 5.94 9.29
C ALA A 21 15.27 5.70 7.83
N PHE A 22 15.09 6.76 7.03
CA PHE A 22 14.76 6.63 5.61
C PHE A 22 15.85 5.91 4.80
N PHE A 23 17.11 6.17 5.11
CA PHE A 23 18.22 5.45 4.48
C PHE A 23 18.16 3.95 4.82
N HIS A 24 18.03 3.58 6.10
CA HIS A 24 17.97 2.18 6.54
C HIS A 24 16.73 1.46 6.02
N ALA A 25 15.56 2.12 6.00
CA ALA A 25 14.35 1.58 5.38
C ALA A 25 14.56 1.26 3.89
N ARG A 26 15.24 2.15 3.16
CA ARG A 26 15.53 1.99 1.72
C ARG A 26 16.51 0.87 1.43
N VAL A 27 17.58 0.74 2.23
CA VAL A 27 18.58 -0.32 2.01
C VAL A 27 18.17 -1.66 2.61
N GLY A 28 17.18 -1.65 3.52
CA GLY A 28 16.70 -2.84 4.21
C GLY A 28 17.55 -3.25 5.42
N ASP A 29 18.32 -2.33 5.99
CA ASP A 29 19.10 -2.55 7.20
C ASP A 29 18.19 -2.53 8.42
N THR A 30 17.54 -3.66 8.67
CA THR A 30 16.55 -3.81 9.74
C THR A 30 17.13 -3.59 11.14
N PRO A 31 18.33 -4.09 11.50
CA PRO A 31 18.93 -3.80 12.80
C PRO A 31 19.18 -2.31 13.05
N ALA A 32 19.73 -1.60 12.08
CA ALA A 32 19.96 -0.17 12.19
C ALA A 32 18.66 0.63 12.19
N LEU A 33 17.66 0.23 11.39
CA LEU A 33 16.32 0.82 11.42
C LEU A 33 15.67 0.65 12.79
N CYS A 34 15.73 -0.54 13.37
CA CYS A 34 15.24 -0.81 14.72
C CYS A 34 15.88 0.13 15.75
N CYS A 35 17.21 0.25 15.71
CA CYS A 35 17.96 1.12 16.62
C CYS A 35 17.49 2.58 16.52
N VAL A 36 17.28 3.10 15.31
CA VAL A 36 16.85 4.49 15.10
C VAL A 36 15.41 4.71 15.58
N LEU A 37 14.51 3.73 15.38
CA LEU A 37 13.14 3.77 15.92
C LEU A 37 13.16 3.77 17.47
N ASP A 38 14.02 2.95 18.10
CA ASP A 38 14.18 2.90 19.55
C ASP A 38 14.73 4.22 20.13
N HIS A 39 15.44 5.04 19.32
CA HIS A 39 15.85 6.39 19.67
C HIS A 39 14.77 7.46 19.45
N GLY A 40 13.52 7.04 19.19
CA GLY A 40 12.35 7.90 19.19
C GLY A 40 11.98 8.50 17.83
N VAL A 41 12.51 7.97 16.72
CA VAL A 41 11.97 8.34 15.38
C VAL A 41 10.60 7.66 15.22
N PRO A 42 9.53 8.44 14.91
CA PRO A 42 8.21 7.84 14.69
C PRO A 42 8.22 6.88 13.51
N ALA A 43 7.52 5.73 13.62
CA ALA A 43 7.36 4.77 12.53
C ALA A 43 6.67 5.42 11.31
N ASP A 44 5.78 6.40 11.55
CA ASP A 44 5.08 7.18 10.53
C ASP A 44 5.77 8.50 10.16
N ALA A 45 7.08 8.63 10.46
CA ALA A 45 7.85 9.76 9.99
C ALA A 45 7.70 9.93 8.47
N ARG A 46 7.56 11.18 8.00
CA ARG A 46 7.35 11.49 6.58
C ARG A 46 8.55 12.22 5.99
N ASN A 47 8.87 11.89 4.74
CA ASN A 47 9.85 12.63 3.96
C ASN A 47 9.21 13.84 3.24
N GLU A 48 9.98 14.54 2.41
CA GLU A 48 9.54 15.71 1.64
C GLU A 48 8.45 15.40 0.60
N ARG A 49 8.21 14.13 0.28
CA ARG A 49 7.15 13.66 -0.63
C ARG A 49 5.92 13.14 0.11
N GLY A 50 5.86 13.35 1.43
CA GLY A 50 4.81 12.79 2.28
C GLY A 50 4.87 11.26 2.43
N GLU A 51 5.91 10.59 1.89
CA GLU A 51 6.08 9.14 2.02
C GLU A 51 6.53 8.79 3.44
N THR A 52 5.95 7.74 4.04
CA THR A 52 6.40 7.19 5.31
C THR A 52 7.57 6.22 5.11
N LEU A 53 8.20 5.80 6.21
CA LEU A 53 9.23 4.75 6.18
C LEU A 53 8.70 3.47 5.53
N LEU A 54 7.41 3.15 5.77
CA LEU A 54 6.75 1.98 5.19
C LEU A 54 6.62 2.10 3.66
N HIS A 55 6.25 3.28 3.12
CA HIS A 55 6.25 3.52 1.67
C HIS A 55 7.63 3.26 1.05
N VAL A 56 8.69 3.77 1.70
CA VAL A 56 10.06 3.59 1.21
C VAL A 56 10.50 2.13 1.29
N ALA A 57 10.15 1.40 2.34
CA ALA A 57 10.42 -0.02 2.43
C ALA A 57 9.70 -0.81 1.34
N CYS A 58 8.43 -0.48 1.05
CA CYS A 58 7.63 -1.11 -0.01
C CYS A 58 8.22 -0.81 -1.41
N SER A 59 8.50 0.45 -1.74
CA SER A 59 9.05 0.84 -3.05
C SER A 59 10.43 0.27 -3.34
N HIS A 60 11.16 -0.18 -2.32
CA HIS A 60 12.46 -0.82 -2.48
C HIS A 60 12.43 -2.32 -2.17
N ARG A 61 11.25 -2.91 -2.04
CA ARG A 61 11.01 -4.35 -1.80
C ARG A 61 11.75 -4.88 -0.57
N ARG A 62 11.75 -4.08 0.51
CA ARG A 62 12.44 -4.41 1.77
C ARG A 62 11.48 -5.07 2.75
N PHE A 63 11.20 -6.36 2.52
CA PHE A 63 10.22 -7.14 3.27
C PHE A 63 10.45 -7.07 4.79
N ASP A 64 11.67 -7.33 5.27
CA ASP A 64 11.95 -7.34 6.72
C ASP A 64 11.85 -5.95 7.34
N ALA A 65 12.21 -4.90 6.61
CA ALA A 65 12.03 -3.52 7.07
C ALA A 65 10.54 -3.14 7.13
N ALA A 66 9.74 -3.53 6.12
CA ALA A 66 8.30 -3.31 6.13
C ALA A 66 7.63 -4.05 7.29
N ARG A 67 8.00 -5.32 7.54
CA ARG A 67 7.51 -6.10 8.66
C ARG A 67 7.84 -5.44 10.00
N LEU A 68 9.10 -5.03 10.22
CA LEU A 68 9.49 -4.32 11.43
C LEU A 68 8.66 -3.06 11.64
N LEU A 69 8.42 -2.27 10.60
CA LEU A 69 7.64 -1.03 10.70
C LEU A 69 6.19 -1.31 11.07
N LEU A 70 5.57 -2.34 10.48
CA LEU A 70 4.21 -2.75 10.83
C LEU A 70 4.12 -3.29 12.26
N GLU A 71 5.10 -4.08 12.72
CA GLU A 71 5.23 -4.53 14.12
C GLU A 71 5.41 -3.35 15.09
N ARG A 72 5.94 -2.21 14.63
CA ARG A 72 6.07 -0.95 15.37
C ARG A 72 4.87 0.00 15.14
N ALA A 73 3.74 -0.55 14.71
CA ALA A 73 2.47 0.16 14.50
C ALA A 73 2.55 1.30 13.46
N ALA A 74 3.40 1.16 12.44
CA ALA A 74 3.31 2.03 11.26
C ALA A 74 1.93 1.87 10.61
N ASP A 75 1.31 2.99 10.23
CA ASP A 75 -0.02 3.04 9.62
C ASP A 75 0.02 2.49 8.18
N PRO A 76 -0.60 1.31 7.89
CA PRO A 76 -0.64 0.74 6.55
C PRO A 76 -1.51 1.55 5.57
N GLU A 77 -2.37 2.45 6.08
CA GLU A 77 -3.26 3.31 5.29
C GLU A 77 -2.72 4.72 5.06
N SER A 78 -1.51 4.99 5.54
CA SER A 78 -0.86 6.28 5.31
C SER A 78 -0.78 6.61 3.82
N ARG A 79 -0.99 7.89 3.45
CA ARG A 79 -0.96 8.35 2.06
C ARG A 79 0.22 9.30 1.84
N SER A 80 0.93 9.10 0.74
CA SER A 80 1.92 10.06 0.23
C SER A 80 1.24 11.30 -0.36
N GLU A 81 2.00 12.35 -0.71
CA GLU A 81 1.45 13.54 -1.39
C GLU A 81 0.79 13.22 -2.73
N LEU A 82 1.24 12.17 -3.41
CA LEU A 82 0.65 11.68 -4.66
C LEU A 82 -0.55 10.74 -4.45
N GLY A 83 -0.96 10.51 -3.20
CA GLY A 83 -2.10 9.66 -2.86
C GLY A 83 -1.79 8.15 -2.82
N PHE A 84 -0.53 7.72 -3.00
CA PHE A 84 -0.18 6.31 -2.86
C PHE A 84 -0.29 5.85 -1.41
N THR A 85 -0.85 4.65 -1.21
CA THR A 85 -0.73 3.89 0.04
C THR A 85 0.49 2.96 -0.04
N PRO A 86 1.00 2.43 1.09
CA PRO A 86 2.01 1.37 1.07
C PRO A 86 1.60 0.18 0.20
N LEU A 87 0.31 -0.22 0.25
CA LEU A 87 -0.23 -1.31 -0.56
C LEU A 87 -0.15 -0.99 -2.06
N THR A 88 -0.67 0.16 -2.50
CA THR A 88 -0.61 0.55 -3.92
C THR A 88 0.83 0.75 -4.39
N THR A 89 1.74 1.19 -3.52
CA THR A 89 3.18 1.27 -3.82
C THR A 89 3.78 -0.12 -4.06
N ALA A 90 3.48 -1.10 -3.21
CA ALA A 90 3.95 -2.48 -3.37
C ALA A 90 3.35 -3.17 -4.61
N MET A 91 2.14 -2.78 -5.03
CA MET A 91 1.46 -3.29 -6.23
C MET A 91 2.20 -2.95 -7.52
N ILE A 92 2.83 -1.76 -7.62
CA ILE A 92 3.56 -1.33 -8.82
C ILE A 92 4.69 -2.30 -9.14
N ASP A 93 5.40 -2.79 -8.11
CA ASP A 93 6.51 -3.73 -8.25
C ASP A 93 6.06 -5.20 -8.26
N GLY A 94 4.80 -5.46 -7.97
CA GLY A 94 4.19 -6.79 -7.96
C GLY A 94 4.76 -7.73 -6.90
N ASP A 95 5.30 -7.21 -5.80
CA ASP A 95 5.86 -8.05 -4.74
C ASP A 95 4.74 -8.66 -3.88
N ARG A 96 4.32 -9.88 -4.28
CA ARG A 96 3.24 -10.61 -3.63
C ARG A 96 3.45 -10.81 -2.12
N ARG A 97 4.70 -10.97 -1.67
CA ARG A 97 5.00 -11.19 -0.25
C ARG A 97 4.76 -9.91 0.56
N LEU A 98 5.17 -8.75 0.02
CA LEU A 98 4.89 -7.45 0.64
C LEU A 98 3.40 -7.12 0.64
N ILE A 99 2.72 -7.40 -0.47
CA ILE A 99 1.27 -7.19 -0.59
C ILE A 99 0.53 -8.02 0.45
N ALA A 100 0.83 -9.33 0.57
CA ALA A 100 0.24 -10.20 1.58
C ALA A 100 0.53 -9.69 3.01
N LEU A 101 1.77 -9.30 3.29
CA LEU A 101 2.16 -8.74 4.59
C LEU A 101 1.35 -7.51 4.97
N LEU A 102 1.15 -6.58 4.03
CA LEU A 102 0.37 -5.35 4.26
C LEU A 102 -1.11 -5.68 4.55
N LEU A 103 -1.71 -6.58 3.75
CA LEU A 103 -3.08 -7.03 3.94
C LEU A 103 -3.26 -7.75 5.28
N ASP A 104 -2.33 -8.62 5.67
CA ASP A 104 -2.34 -9.32 6.96
C ASP A 104 -2.22 -8.36 8.15
N HIS A 105 -1.63 -7.15 7.95
CA HIS A 105 -1.54 -6.09 8.95
C HIS A 105 -2.64 -5.01 8.81
N GLY A 106 -3.72 -5.32 8.10
CA GLY A 106 -4.92 -4.50 8.05
C GLY A 106 -4.93 -3.41 6.99
N ALA A 107 -4.07 -3.49 5.96
CA ALA A 107 -4.24 -2.64 4.79
C ALA A 107 -5.58 -2.94 4.12
N ASP A 108 -6.32 -1.90 3.75
CA ASP A 108 -7.60 -2.02 3.07
C ASP A 108 -7.40 -2.56 1.65
N PRO A 109 -7.92 -3.77 1.32
CA PRO A 109 -7.80 -4.33 -0.03
C PRO A 109 -8.51 -3.51 -1.11
N ASP A 110 -9.41 -2.61 -0.71
CA ASP A 110 -10.11 -1.65 -1.57
C ASP A 110 -9.56 -0.22 -1.43
N GLY A 111 -8.57 0.00 -0.59
CA GLY A 111 -7.97 1.29 -0.30
C GLY A 111 -7.45 1.97 -1.57
N PRO A 112 -8.12 3.05 -2.06
CA PRO A 112 -7.77 3.63 -3.35
C PRO A 112 -6.42 4.33 -3.30
N GLY A 113 -5.64 4.16 -4.35
CA GLY A 113 -4.42 4.91 -4.64
C GLY A 113 -4.70 6.23 -5.38
N PRO A 114 -3.71 6.73 -6.15
CA PRO A 114 -3.89 7.89 -7.02
C PRO A 114 -5.08 7.72 -7.96
N GLU A 115 -5.78 8.83 -8.24
CA GLU A 115 -6.93 8.86 -9.15
C GLU A 115 -8.09 7.92 -8.75
N GLY A 116 -8.08 7.41 -7.51
CA GLY A 116 -9.09 6.49 -7.01
C GLY A 116 -8.89 5.04 -7.43
N LEU A 117 -7.78 4.70 -8.07
CA LEU A 117 -7.48 3.34 -8.53
C LEU A 117 -7.38 2.38 -7.35
N THR A 118 -8.23 1.35 -7.32
CA THR A 118 -8.17 0.31 -6.31
C THR A 118 -7.02 -0.67 -6.58
N PRO A 119 -6.52 -1.39 -5.55
CA PRO A 119 -5.54 -2.45 -5.74
C PRO A 119 -5.98 -3.50 -6.78
N LEU A 120 -7.27 -3.86 -6.80
CA LEU A 120 -7.82 -4.81 -7.78
C LEU A 120 -7.74 -4.28 -9.22
N MET A 121 -8.00 -2.97 -9.42
CA MET A 121 -7.84 -2.32 -10.73
C MET A 121 -6.39 -2.35 -11.19
N LEU A 122 -5.44 -2.06 -10.30
CA LEU A 122 -4.02 -2.14 -10.61
C LEU A 122 -3.58 -3.57 -10.97
N ALA A 123 -3.99 -4.58 -10.19
CA ALA A 123 -3.69 -5.98 -10.48
C ALA A 123 -4.26 -6.41 -11.84
N ALA A 124 -5.46 -5.94 -12.16
CA ALA A 124 -6.15 -6.23 -13.43
C ALA A 124 -5.41 -5.61 -14.63
N MET A 125 -4.97 -4.36 -14.52
CA MET A 125 -4.18 -3.67 -15.55
C MET A 125 -2.81 -4.33 -15.79
N LEU A 126 -2.19 -4.85 -14.73
CA LEU A 126 -0.90 -5.55 -14.81
C LEU A 126 -1.01 -6.99 -15.34
N ASP A 127 -2.21 -7.48 -15.68
CA ASP A 127 -2.51 -8.87 -16.05
C ASP A 127 -1.99 -9.91 -15.03
N CYS A 128 -1.92 -9.52 -13.74
CA CYS A 128 -1.38 -10.36 -12.68
C CYS A 128 -2.50 -11.15 -11.98
N VAL A 129 -2.81 -12.31 -12.51
CA VAL A 129 -3.87 -13.22 -12.02
C VAL A 129 -3.65 -13.59 -10.55
N GLU A 130 -2.41 -13.79 -10.15
CA GLU A 130 -2.03 -14.17 -8.79
C GLU A 130 -2.35 -13.06 -7.77
N LEU A 131 -2.19 -11.78 -8.16
CA LEU A 131 -2.57 -10.64 -7.32
C LEU A 131 -4.09 -10.43 -7.30
N VAL A 132 -4.76 -10.64 -8.44
CA VAL A 132 -6.22 -10.62 -8.48
C VAL A 132 -6.81 -11.65 -7.51
N HIS A 133 -6.32 -12.90 -7.52
CA HIS A 133 -6.75 -13.91 -6.56
C HIS A 133 -6.47 -13.50 -5.12
N LEU A 134 -5.25 -13.08 -4.80
CA LEU A 134 -4.87 -12.67 -3.45
C LEU A 134 -5.79 -11.57 -2.92
N LEU A 135 -6.05 -10.53 -3.71
CA LEU A 135 -6.90 -9.42 -3.30
C LEU A 135 -8.36 -9.86 -3.07
N LEU A 136 -8.90 -10.69 -3.96
CA LEU A 136 -10.26 -11.23 -3.81
C LEU A 136 -10.38 -12.16 -2.59
N GLU A 137 -9.37 -12.96 -2.29
CA GLU A 137 -9.30 -13.79 -1.07
C GLU A 137 -9.26 -12.95 0.20
N GLN A 138 -8.63 -11.77 0.13
CA GLN A 138 -8.57 -10.79 1.22
C GLN A 138 -9.78 -9.84 1.27
N GLY A 139 -10.81 -10.10 0.46
CA GLY A 139 -12.08 -9.41 0.52
C GLY A 139 -12.20 -8.18 -0.37
N ALA A 140 -11.30 -7.97 -1.33
CA ALA A 140 -11.43 -6.88 -2.31
C ALA A 140 -12.77 -6.95 -3.06
N SER A 141 -13.38 -5.81 -3.25
CA SER A 141 -14.68 -5.67 -3.92
C SER A 141 -14.52 -5.72 -5.44
N LEU A 142 -15.13 -6.73 -6.05
CA LEU A 142 -15.05 -6.99 -7.49
C LEU A 142 -15.63 -5.84 -8.35
N ASN A 143 -16.66 -5.15 -7.84
CA ASN A 143 -17.51 -4.25 -8.60
C ASN A 143 -17.29 -2.76 -8.28
N LEU A 144 -16.25 -2.39 -7.56
CA LEU A 144 -15.93 -0.99 -7.36
C LEU A 144 -15.64 -0.32 -8.71
N ALA A 145 -16.17 0.90 -8.86
CA ALA A 145 -16.01 1.68 -10.07
C ALA A 145 -15.45 3.06 -9.76
N LEU A 146 -14.65 3.59 -10.66
CA LEU A 146 -14.21 4.98 -10.65
C LEU A 146 -15.39 5.93 -10.96
N ALA A 147 -15.18 7.22 -10.84
CA ALA A 147 -16.18 8.25 -11.15
C ALA A 147 -16.70 8.22 -12.59
N ASP A 148 -15.88 7.72 -13.52
CA ASP A 148 -16.25 7.52 -14.94
C ASP A 148 -16.97 6.17 -15.21
N GLY A 149 -17.19 5.36 -14.15
CA GLY A 149 -17.79 4.04 -14.25
C GLY A 149 -16.80 2.91 -14.58
N SER A 150 -15.50 3.19 -14.69
CA SER A 150 -14.49 2.18 -14.98
C SER A 150 -14.32 1.21 -13.80
N THR A 151 -14.40 -0.09 -14.09
CA THR A 151 -14.20 -1.19 -13.13
C THR A 151 -12.88 -1.91 -13.42
N ALA A 152 -12.42 -2.77 -12.50
CA ALA A 152 -11.24 -3.61 -12.73
C ALA A 152 -11.34 -4.42 -14.03
N LEU A 153 -12.53 -4.94 -14.36
CA LEU A 153 -12.77 -5.67 -15.61
C LEU A 153 -12.64 -4.77 -16.84
N SER A 154 -13.30 -3.60 -16.85
CA SER A 154 -13.23 -2.69 -18.00
C SER A 154 -11.82 -2.17 -18.23
N MET A 155 -11.06 -1.93 -17.16
CA MET A 155 -9.65 -1.53 -17.23
C MET A 155 -8.77 -2.65 -17.80
N ALA A 156 -8.95 -3.90 -17.33
CA ALA A 156 -8.24 -5.05 -17.91
C ALA A 156 -8.49 -5.20 -19.40
N LEU A 157 -9.74 -5.06 -19.84
CA LEU A 157 -10.11 -5.11 -21.25
C LEU A 157 -9.48 -3.94 -22.05
N GLY A 158 -9.48 -2.74 -21.49
CA GLY A 158 -8.93 -1.54 -22.11
C GLY A 158 -7.43 -1.63 -22.40
N VAL A 159 -6.65 -2.26 -21.49
CA VAL A 159 -5.21 -2.47 -21.67
C VAL A 159 -4.86 -3.79 -22.36
N GLY A 160 -5.86 -4.64 -22.65
CA GLY A 160 -5.65 -5.95 -23.27
C GLY A 160 -5.13 -7.04 -22.32
N ALA A 161 -5.35 -6.90 -21.03
CA ALA A 161 -5.00 -7.85 -19.96
C ALA A 161 -5.94 -9.07 -19.99
N ARG A 162 -5.69 -10.01 -20.88
CA ARG A 162 -6.63 -11.10 -21.21
C ARG A 162 -6.82 -12.09 -20.08
N ARG A 163 -5.75 -12.42 -19.33
CA ARG A 163 -5.80 -13.41 -18.24
C ARG A 163 -6.62 -12.86 -17.06
N ALA A 164 -6.33 -11.62 -16.65
CA ALA A 164 -7.07 -10.94 -15.59
C ALA A 164 -8.53 -10.71 -15.99
N ALA A 165 -8.81 -10.26 -17.21
CA ALA A 165 -10.17 -10.06 -17.70
C ALA A 165 -10.99 -11.36 -17.70
N HIS A 166 -10.41 -12.48 -18.15
CA HIS A 166 -11.06 -13.79 -18.11
C HIS A 166 -11.40 -14.22 -16.67
N LEU A 167 -10.44 -14.05 -15.75
CA LEU A 167 -10.64 -14.37 -14.34
C LEU A 167 -11.76 -13.51 -13.73
N LEU A 168 -11.73 -12.19 -13.94
CA LEU A 168 -12.73 -11.26 -13.41
C LEU A 168 -14.14 -11.56 -13.96
N LEU A 169 -14.27 -11.95 -15.22
CA LEU A 169 -15.54 -12.39 -15.82
C LEU A 169 -16.06 -13.66 -15.13
N THR A 170 -15.21 -14.65 -14.91
CA THR A 170 -15.62 -15.90 -14.24
C THR A 170 -16.06 -15.64 -12.80
N MET A 171 -15.33 -14.81 -12.05
CA MET A 171 -15.69 -14.45 -10.68
C MET A 171 -16.99 -13.64 -10.63
N SER A 172 -17.23 -12.74 -11.57
CA SER A 172 -18.48 -11.97 -11.67
C SER A 172 -19.71 -12.87 -11.91
N SER A 173 -19.58 -13.89 -12.76
CA SER A 173 -20.67 -14.84 -13.03
C SER A 173 -20.99 -15.71 -11.81
N VAL A 174 -19.98 -16.13 -11.04
CA VAL A 174 -20.16 -16.91 -9.81
C VAL A 174 -20.84 -16.08 -8.71
N ASN A 175 -20.48 -14.81 -8.55
CA ASN A 175 -21.10 -13.91 -7.58
C ASN A 175 -22.57 -13.60 -7.92
N SER A 176 -22.89 -13.44 -9.19
CA SER A 176 -24.28 -13.23 -9.63
C SER A 176 -25.16 -14.46 -9.35
N ALA A 177 -24.60 -15.66 -9.45
CA ALA A 177 -25.34 -16.89 -9.15
C ALA A 177 -25.60 -17.10 -7.64
N ARG A 178 -24.68 -16.63 -6.78
CA ARG A 178 -24.84 -16.73 -5.30
C ARG A 178 -25.76 -15.67 -4.71
N GLY A 179 -25.98 -14.54 -5.37
CA GLY A 179 -26.87 -13.48 -4.92
C GLY A 179 -28.33 -13.67 -5.34
N ALA A 180 -28.69 -14.76 -6.05
CA ALA A 180 -30.00 -15.09 -6.53
C ALA A 180 -30.72 -16.18 -5.70
N GLU A 181 -30.08 -16.65 -4.61
CA GLU A 181 -30.66 -17.54 -3.59
C GLU A 181 -31.02 -16.74 -2.33
#